data_0d6bbef4473702e03aca72c7fc44c128
#
_entry.id   0d6bbef4473702e03aca72c7fc44c128
#
_cell.length_a   1.000
_cell.length_b   1.000
_cell.length_c   1.000
_cell.angle_alpha   90.00
_cell.angle_beta   90.00
_cell.angle_gamma   90.00
#
_symmetry.space_group_name_H-M   'P 1'
#
loop_
_entity.id
_entity.type
_entity.pdbx_description
1 polymer ?
#
loop_
_entity_poly.entity_id
_entity_poly.type
_entity_poly.pdbx_seq_one_letter_code
_entity_poly.pdbx_strand_id
1 'polypeptide(L)'
;MLFRSDGQPIIDAIAENVVDTQRGTVLAKGDVKVSTVEHGMAALYASGIDNCLIQVNGPEFPILDGSAAMYVKKIKEVGTTEQNAAKDYYIIRHKLEIKDEETGSVITILPDDQFSLTAMCSFNSKFINSQFATLDNTSTFDEDIAAARTFVFVRDIVPLLEANLIKGGDLDNAIVIYEREVSQEKLDQLANVLKVPHMDATKVGYIQHKPLMWENECTRHKLLDIIGDMALIGKPIKGRIIATRPGHTINNKFARLMRKEIRKHEVQAPIYNPNDEPIMDNIRIRELLPHRYPMQLVDKITS
;
A
#
# COMPACT_ATOMS: atom_id res chain seq x y z
N MET A 1 0.74 6.58 -12.28
CA MET A 1 0.55 8.04 -12.46
C MET A 1 -0.91 8.35 -12.26
N LEU A 2 -1.24 9.34 -11.43
CA LEU A 2 -2.61 9.75 -11.15
C LEU A 2 -2.86 11.15 -11.70
N PHE A 3 -4.04 11.40 -12.28
CA PHE A 3 -4.40 12.75 -12.62
C PHE A 3 -5.93 12.95 -12.69
N ARG A 4 -6.38 14.18 -12.64
CA ARG A 4 -7.78 14.54 -12.79
C ARG A 4 -8.11 14.87 -14.23
N SER A 5 -9.32 14.52 -14.67
CA SER A 5 -9.79 14.72 -16.05
C SER A 5 -10.28 16.15 -16.36
N ASP A 6 -10.22 17.07 -15.41
CA ASP A 6 -10.70 18.45 -15.48
C ASP A 6 -9.63 19.47 -15.88
N GLY A 7 -8.54 19.01 -16.53
CA GLY A 7 -7.41 19.87 -16.93
C GLY A 7 -6.41 20.17 -15.80
N GLN A 8 -6.55 19.53 -14.63
CA GLN A 8 -5.64 19.66 -13.52
C GLN A 8 -4.29 18.94 -13.76
N PRO A 9 -3.23 19.31 -13.04
CA PRO A 9 -1.91 18.71 -13.22
C PRO A 9 -1.92 17.20 -12.90
N ILE A 10 -1.06 16.47 -13.60
CA ILE A 10 -0.82 15.05 -13.33
C ILE A 10 -0.08 14.92 -11.99
N ILE A 11 -0.56 14.04 -11.12
CA ILE A 11 0.07 13.70 -9.85
C ILE A 11 0.75 12.34 -10.01
N ASP A 12 2.07 12.29 -9.85
CA ASP A 12 2.77 11.01 -9.83
C ASP A 12 2.41 10.23 -8.55
N ALA A 13 2.00 8.97 -8.72
CA ALA A 13 1.65 8.08 -7.62
C ALA A 13 2.91 7.56 -6.92
N ILE A 14 3.55 8.42 -6.17
CA ILE A 14 4.78 8.12 -5.42
C ILE A 14 4.69 8.63 -3.98
N ALA A 15 5.44 8.00 -3.08
CA ALA A 15 5.38 8.27 -1.65
C ALA A 15 5.68 9.72 -1.27
N GLU A 16 6.51 10.43 -2.03
CA GLU A 16 6.84 11.85 -1.80
C GLU A 16 5.65 12.79 -2.00
N ASN A 17 4.68 12.40 -2.82
CA ASN A 17 3.47 13.18 -3.09
C ASN A 17 2.34 12.92 -2.09
N VAL A 18 2.55 12.03 -1.11
CA VAL A 18 1.59 11.82 -0.02
C VAL A 18 1.63 12.98 0.95
N VAL A 19 0.48 13.61 1.18
CA VAL A 19 0.33 14.80 2.03
C VAL A 19 -0.50 14.56 3.28
N ASP A 20 -1.33 13.52 3.30
CA ASP A 20 -2.13 13.13 4.46
C ASP A 20 -2.28 11.61 4.52
N THR A 21 -2.32 11.08 5.75
CA THR A 21 -2.41 9.65 6.05
C THR A 21 -3.33 9.33 7.22
N GLN A 22 -4.17 10.27 7.65
CA GLN A 22 -4.99 10.10 8.86
C GLN A 22 -6.14 9.10 8.68
N ARG A 23 -6.80 9.07 7.51
CA ARG A 23 -7.96 8.22 7.23
C ARG A 23 -7.86 7.43 5.94
N GLY A 24 -6.76 7.58 5.24
CA GLY A 24 -6.47 7.01 3.94
C GLY A 24 -5.29 7.75 3.35
N THR A 25 -4.83 7.33 2.22
CA THR A 25 -3.67 7.93 1.57
C THR A 25 -4.11 9.01 0.59
N VAL A 26 -3.62 10.24 0.81
CA VAL A 26 -3.92 11.42 -0.02
C VAL A 26 -2.69 11.84 -0.79
N LEU A 27 -2.79 11.85 -2.11
CA LEU A 27 -1.76 12.37 -3.01
C LEU A 27 -2.06 13.81 -3.40
N ALA A 28 -1.03 14.67 -3.53
CA ALA A 28 -1.19 16.04 -3.98
C ALA A 28 -0.05 16.52 -4.88
N LYS A 29 -0.36 17.52 -5.70
CA LYS A 29 0.59 18.33 -6.45
C LYS A 29 0.07 19.76 -6.55
N GLY A 30 0.76 20.71 -5.91
CA GLY A 30 0.22 22.05 -5.69
C GLY A 30 -1.08 21.99 -4.89
N ASP A 31 -2.11 22.64 -5.35
CA ASP A 31 -3.42 22.70 -4.69
C ASP A 31 -4.33 21.51 -5.03
N VAL A 32 -3.92 20.67 -5.97
CA VAL A 32 -4.71 19.53 -6.42
C VAL A 32 -4.44 18.31 -5.56
N LYS A 33 -5.53 17.68 -5.05
CA LYS A 33 -5.46 16.50 -4.18
C LYS A 33 -6.38 15.40 -4.69
N VAL A 34 -5.94 14.15 -4.47
CA VAL A 34 -6.75 12.95 -4.66
C VAL A 34 -6.59 12.07 -3.43
N SER A 35 -7.71 11.75 -2.78
CA SER A 35 -7.76 10.95 -1.55
C SER A 35 -8.19 9.49 -1.80
N THR A 36 -8.02 8.65 -0.77
CA THR A 36 -8.47 7.25 -0.73
C THR A 36 -7.91 6.42 -1.89
N VAL A 37 -6.63 6.61 -2.20
CA VAL A 37 -5.99 5.96 -3.36
C VAL A 37 -5.58 4.51 -3.09
N GLU A 38 -5.46 4.10 -1.84
CA GLU A 38 -4.89 2.84 -1.39
C GLU A 38 -5.55 1.60 -2.00
N HIS A 39 -6.88 1.54 -2.08
CA HIS A 39 -7.60 0.35 -2.60
C HIS A 39 -7.37 0.17 -4.10
N GLY A 40 -7.45 1.27 -4.87
CA GLY A 40 -7.14 1.26 -6.29
C GLY A 40 -5.68 0.93 -6.58
N MET A 41 -4.76 1.48 -5.79
CA MET A 41 -3.32 1.21 -5.90
C MET A 41 -2.99 -0.25 -5.55
N ALA A 42 -3.64 -0.82 -4.53
CA ALA A 42 -3.49 -2.24 -4.18
C ALA A 42 -3.92 -3.16 -5.33
N ALA A 43 -5.07 -2.88 -5.94
CA ALA A 43 -5.57 -3.63 -7.08
C ALA A 43 -4.61 -3.58 -8.28
N LEU A 44 -4.07 -2.40 -8.60
CA LEU A 44 -3.10 -2.23 -9.69
C LEU A 44 -1.80 -2.98 -9.42
N TYR A 45 -1.24 -2.83 -8.21
CA TYR A 45 0.01 -3.49 -7.83
C TYR A 45 -0.12 -5.01 -7.86
N ALA A 46 -1.17 -5.55 -7.24
CA ALA A 46 -1.41 -6.99 -7.18
C ALA A 46 -1.76 -7.59 -8.54
N SER A 47 -2.37 -6.82 -9.45
CA SER A 47 -2.62 -7.21 -10.83
C SER A 47 -1.36 -7.12 -11.73
N GLY A 48 -0.22 -6.75 -11.17
CA GLY A 48 1.05 -6.69 -11.91
C GLY A 48 1.16 -5.53 -12.89
N ILE A 49 0.35 -4.48 -12.74
CA ILE A 49 0.34 -3.32 -13.63
C ILE A 49 1.46 -2.35 -13.26
N ASP A 50 2.42 -2.20 -14.16
CA ASP A 50 3.57 -1.32 -13.96
C ASP A 50 3.29 0.12 -14.39
N ASN A 51 2.58 0.30 -15.50
CA ASN A 51 2.30 1.62 -16.07
C ASN A 51 0.79 1.80 -16.28
N CYS A 52 0.24 2.83 -15.68
CA CYS A 52 -1.18 3.14 -15.75
C CYS A 52 -1.42 4.65 -15.63
N LEU A 53 -2.33 5.14 -16.47
CA LEU A 53 -2.88 6.48 -16.34
C LEU A 53 -4.28 6.38 -15.74
N ILE A 54 -4.50 7.01 -14.59
CA ILE A 54 -5.76 6.97 -13.87
C ILE A 54 -6.43 8.34 -13.98
N GLN A 55 -7.62 8.38 -14.56
CA GLN A 55 -8.42 9.58 -14.65
C GLN A 55 -9.54 9.56 -13.62
N VAL A 56 -9.61 10.61 -12.81
CA VAL A 56 -10.64 10.78 -11.80
C VAL A 56 -11.35 12.12 -12.01
N ASN A 57 -12.67 12.14 -11.92
CA ASN A 57 -13.49 13.33 -12.08
C ASN A 57 -13.86 14.01 -10.74
N GLY A 58 -13.15 13.65 -9.67
CA GLY A 58 -13.38 14.17 -8.32
C GLY A 58 -12.08 14.18 -7.50
N PRO A 59 -12.15 14.69 -6.27
CA PRO A 59 -11.00 14.77 -5.37
C PRO A 59 -10.71 13.47 -4.62
N GLU A 60 -11.48 12.41 -4.86
CA GLU A 60 -11.41 11.15 -4.13
C GLU A 60 -11.66 9.95 -5.04
N PHE A 61 -10.95 8.84 -4.80
CA PHE A 61 -11.28 7.56 -5.40
C PHE A 61 -12.61 7.04 -4.85
N PRO A 62 -13.44 6.39 -5.68
CA PRO A 62 -14.67 5.79 -5.19
C PRO A 62 -14.36 4.69 -4.17
N ILE A 63 -15.00 4.77 -3.01
CA ILE A 63 -14.84 3.77 -1.94
C ILE A 63 -15.43 2.41 -2.33
N LEU A 64 -16.41 2.40 -3.24
CA LEU A 64 -17.14 1.21 -3.70
C LEU A 64 -17.71 0.42 -2.52
N ASP A 65 -17.36 -0.86 -2.40
CA ASP A 65 -17.77 -1.73 -1.29
C ASP A 65 -16.79 -1.70 -0.10
N GLY A 66 -15.85 -0.76 -0.08
CA GLY A 66 -14.82 -0.63 0.95
C GLY A 66 -13.66 -1.60 0.81
N SER A 67 -13.55 -2.30 -0.31
CA SER A 67 -12.50 -3.26 -0.64
C SER A 67 -11.81 -2.94 -1.97
N ALA A 68 -10.89 -3.79 -2.40
CA ALA A 68 -10.27 -3.70 -3.74
C ALA A 68 -10.94 -4.63 -4.76
N ALA A 69 -11.92 -5.45 -4.38
CA ALA A 69 -12.48 -6.51 -5.24
C ALA A 69 -13.07 -5.97 -6.54
N MET A 70 -13.81 -4.86 -6.47
CA MET A 70 -14.43 -4.28 -7.67
C MET A 70 -13.38 -3.68 -8.63
N TYR A 71 -12.29 -3.14 -8.11
CA TYR A 71 -11.14 -2.68 -8.92
C TYR A 71 -10.48 -3.86 -9.64
N VAL A 72 -10.16 -4.94 -8.91
CA VAL A 72 -9.57 -6.16 -9.49
C VAL A 72 -10.48 -6.77 -10.55
N LYS A 73 -11.79 -6.86 -10.26
CA LYS A 73 -12.78 -7.35 -11.23
C LYS A 73 -12.74 -6.55 -12.53
N LYS A 74 -12.73 -5.22 -12.45
CA LYS A 74 -12.70 -4.34 -13.63
C LYS A 74 -11.38 -4.45 -14.39
N ILE A 75 -10.26 -4.55 -13.71
CA ILE A 75 -8.95 -4.80 -14.33
C ILE A 75 -8.97 -6.11 -15.11
N LYS A 76 -9.50 -7.21 -14.52
CA LYS A 76 -9.61 -8.51 -15.18
C LYS A 76 -10.55 -8.47 -16.40
N GLU A 77 -11.68 -7.76 -16.32
CA GLU A 77 -12.64 -7.63 -17.42
C GLU A 77 -12.02 -6.90 -18.63
N VAL A 78 -11.22 -5.86 -18.38
CA VAL A 78 -10.59 -5.05 -19.44
C VAL A 78 -9.29 -5.69 -19.95
N GLY A 79 -8.59 -6.41 -19.08
CA GLY A 79 -7.28 -6.99 -19.35
C GLY A 79 -6.14 -5.99 -19.27
N THR A 80 -4.93 -6.47 -19.58
CA THR A 80 -3.69 -5.70 -19.59
C THR A 80 -2.96 -5.87 -20.91
N THR A 81 -2.12 -4.90 -21.27
CA THR A 81 -1.27 -4.98 -22.46
C THR A 81 0.17 -5.17 -22.04
N GLU A 82 0.80 -6.24 -22.49
CA GLU A 82 2.23 -6.45 -22.27
C GLU A 82 3.06 -5.43 -23.02
N GLN A 83 4.09 -4.90 -22.36
CA GLN A 83 5.03 -3.98 -22.94
C GLN A 83 6.34 -4.70 -23.28
N ASN A 84 7.03 -4.24 -24.32
CA ASN A 84 8.30 -4.84 -24.75
C ASN A 84 9.48 -4.37 -23.86
N ALA A 85 9.36 -4.62 -22.56
CA ALA A 85 10.38 -4.33 -21.56
C ALA A 85 10.24 -5.33 -20.41
N ALA A 86 11.36 -5.84 -19.93
CA ALA A 86 11.37 -6.67 -18.74
C ALA A 86 10.92 -5.88 -17.50
N LYS A 87 10.21 -6.55 -16.59
CA LYS A 87 9.79 -5.93 -15.32
C LYS A 87 11.00 -5.65 -14.43
N ASP A 88 11.17 -4.39 -14.05
CA ASP A 88 12.32 -3.93 -13.28
C ASP A 88 12.03 -4.03 -11.78
N TYR A 89 12.41 -5.16 -11.19
CA TYR A 89 12.25 -5.42 -9.76
C TYR A 89 13.37 -4.80 -8.93
N TYR A 90 13.02 -4.21 -7.79
CA TYR A 90 13.99 -3.95 -6.74
C TYR A 90 14.11 -5.16 -5.81
N ILE A 91 15.28 -5.79 -5.80
CA ILE A 91 15.56 -6.99 -5.00
C ILE A 91 16.16 -6.57 -3.66
N ILE A 92 15.48 -6.93 -2.58
CA ILE A 92 15.98 -6.68 -1.23
C ILE A 92 17.18 -7.57 -0.93
N ARG A 93 18.32 -6.97 -0.60
CA ARG A 93 19.58 -7.68 -0.33
C ARG A 93 19.94 -7.74 1.16
N HIS A 94 19.35 -6.87 1.98
CA HIS A 94 19.58 -6.81 3.42
C HIS A 94 18.32 -6.34 4.15
N LYS A 95 18.26 -6.59 5.45
CA LYS A 95 17.15 -6.12 6.29
C LYS A 95 17.09 -4.60 6.29
N LEU A 96 15.88 -4.05 6.07
CA LEU A 96 15.52 -2.68 6.36
C LEU A 96 14.36 -2.66 7.36
N GLU A 97 14.35 -1.68 8.24
CA GLU A 97 13.34 -1.58 9.30
C GLU A 97 13.05 -0.11 9.61
N ILE A 98 11.78 0.16 9.90
CA ILE A 98 11.34 1.43 10.47
C ILE A 98 10.45 1.15 11.67
N LYS A 99 10.61 1.97 12.71
CA LYS A 99 9.82 1.93 13.94
C LYS A 99 9.21 3.28 14.23
N ASP A 100 8.06 3.24 14.84
CA ASP A 100 7.40 4.40 15.40
C ASP A 100 7.16 4.11 16.89
N GLU A 101 7.95 4.75 17.74
CA GLU A 101 7.97 4.47 19.18
C GLU A 101 6.67 4.92 19.89
N GLU A 102 5.97 5.91 19.34
CA GLU A 102 4.73 6.42 19.94
C GLU A 102 3.57 5.43 19.73
N THR A 103 3.47 4.84 18.57
CA THR A 103 2.40 3.90 18.20
C THR A 103 2.79 2.44 18.46
N GLY A 104 4.08 2.17 18.62
CA GLY A 104 4.63 0.81 18.66
C GLY A 104 4.53 0.10 17.30
N SER A 105 4.39 0.86 16.22
CA SER A 105 4.32 0.32 14.86
C SER A 105 5.72 -0.02 14.33
N VAL A 106 5.85 -1.15 13.65
CA VAL A 106 7.12 -1.59 13.05
C VAL A 106 6.85 -2.17 11.68
N ILE A 107 7.65 -1.79 10.69
CA ILE A 107 7.70 -2.45 9.38
C ILE A 107 9.14 -2.87 9.12
N THR A 108 9.33 -4.15 8.86
CA THR A 108 10.60 -4.76 8.48
C THR A 108 10.46 -5.39 7.12
N ILE A 109 11.48 -5.24 6.25
CA ILE A 109 11.61 -6.03 5.03
C ILE A 109 12.89 -6.86 5.08
N LEU A 110 12.77 -8.10 4.63
CA LEU A 110 13.84 -9.09 4.56
C LEU A 110 14.04 -9.54 3.11
N PRO A 111 15.24 -10.01 2.74
CA PRO A 111 15.48 -10.67 1.45
C PRO A 111 14.50 -11.82 1.22
N ASP A 112 13.91 -11.87 0.02
CA ASP A 112 13.08 -12.97 -0.48
C ASP A 112 13.07 -12.94 -2.01
N ASP A 113 12.81 -14.08 -2.65
CA ASP A 113 12.79 -14.20 -4.10
C ASP A 113 11.49 -13.68 -4.73
N GLN A 114 10.46 -13.47 -3.91
CA GLN A 114 9.17 -12.95 -4.32
C GLN A 114 8.65 -11.90 -3.33
N PHE A 115 7.61 -11.19 -3.70
CA PHE A 115 6.90 -10.30 -2.78
C PHE A 115 6.01 -11.12 -1.86
N SER A 116 6.23 -11.02 -0.56
CA SER A 116 5.36 -11.59 0.46
C SER A 116 5.14 -10.59 1.60
N LEU A 117 4.01 -10.72 2.30
CA LEU A 117 3.58 -9.77 3.31
C LEU A 117 2.89 -10.47 4.47
N THR A 118 3.30 -10.16 5.69
CA THR A 118 2.61 -10.57 6.92
C THR A 118 2.28 -9.32 7.73
N ALA A 119 1.05 -9.21 8.22
CA ALA A 119 0.65 -8.15 9.14
C ALA A 119 0.13 -8.72 10.44
N MET A 120 0.54 -8.10 11.55
CA MET A 120 -0.01 -8.31 12.89
C MET A 120 -0.66 -7.02 13.36
N CYS A 121 -1.96 -7.09 13.63
CA CYS A 121 -2.76 -5.97 14.11
C CYS A 121 -3.19 -6.19 15.55
N SER A 122 -3.00 -5.16 16.38
CA SER A 122 -3.55 -5.11 17.73
C SER A 122 -4.47 -3.91 17.81
N PHE A 123 -5.75 -4.15 18.03
CA PHE A 123 -6.79 -3.11 17.96
C PHE A 123 -7.05 -2.43 19.31
N ASN A 124 -6.32 -2.80 20.35
CA ASN A 124 -6.51 -2.30 21.72
C ASN A 124 -7.97 -2.36 22.16
N SER A 125 -8.60 -3.50 21.92
CA SER A 125 -10.02 -3.78 22.16
C SER A 125 -10.16 -5.10 22.90
N LYS A 126 -11.15 -5.19 23.81
CA LYS A 126 -11.50 -6.44 24.48
C LYS A 126 -12.37 -7.34 23.61
N PHE A 127 -13.04 -6.77 22.61
CA PHE A 127 -13.94 -7.48 21.72
C PHE A 127 -13.18 -8.09 20.53
N ILE A 128 -12.32 -7.30 19.86
CA ILE A 128 -11.50 -7.78 18.75
C ILE A 128 -10.06 -7.98 19.23
N ASN A 129 -9.62 -9.22 19.25
CA ASN A 129 -8.28 -9.60 19.67
C ASN A 129 -7.22 -9.17 18.65
N SER A 130 -5.95 -9.35 19.00
CA SER A 130 -4.86 -9.25 18.03
C SER A 130 -5.08 -10.30 16.93
N GLN A 131 -4.92 -9.88 15.71
CA GLN A 131 -5.10 -10.71 14.52
C GLN A 131 -3.83 -10.65 13.67
N PHE A 132 -3.62 -11.69 12.87
CA PHE A 132 -2.61 -11.69 11.83
C PHE A 132 -3.21 -12.16 10.50
N ALA A 133 -2.58 -11.74 9.42
CA ALA A 133 -2.86 -12.23 8.08
C ALA A 133 -1.58 -12.26 7.25
N THR A 134 -1.53 -13.13 6.25
CA THR A 134 -0.39 -13.28 5.34
C THR A 134 -0.86 -13.24 3.89
N LEU A 135 0.01 -12.75 3.03
CA LEU A 135 -0.05 -12.93 1.58
C LEU A 135 1.32 -13.43 1.14
N ASP A 136 1.41 -14.69 0.78
CA ASP A 136 2.68 -15.32 0.40
C ASP A 136 3.08 -14.99 -1.05
N ASN A 137 2.08 -14.64 -1.88
CA ASN A 137 2.29 -14.25 -3.26
C ASN A 137 1.15 -13.34 -3.73
N THR A 138 1.44 -12.35 -4.55
CA THR A 138 0.42 -11.45 -5.13
C THR A 138 -0.59 -12.17 -6.03
N SER A 139 -0.28 -13.36 -6.54
CA SER A 139 -1.20 -14.14 -7.37
C SER A 139 -2.47 -14.58 -6.65
N THR A 140 -2.44 -14.73 -5.32
CA THR A 140 -3.61 -15.09 -4.50
C THR A 140 -4.33 -13.87 -3.92
N PHE A 141 -3.90 -12.65 -4.26
CA PHE A 141 -4.48 -11.42 -3.73
C PHE A 141 -6.00 -11.33 -3.94
N ASP A 142 -6.47 -11.72 -5.12
CA ASP A 142 -7.89 -11.66 -5.46
C ASP A 142 -8.75 -12.55 -4.55
N GLU A 143 -8.26 -13.76 -4.27
CA GLU A 143 -8.97 -14.74 -3.45
C GLU A 143 -8.85 -14.46 -1.96
N ASP A 144 -7.68 -14.03 -1.51
CA ASP A 144 -7.35 -13.96 -0.09
C ASP A 144 -7.56 -12.57 0.54
N ILE A 145 -7.40 -11.48 -0.25
CA ILE A 145 -7.27 -10.12 0.28
C ILE A 145 -8.24 -9.14 -0.36
N ALA A 146 -8.42 -9.19 -1.68
CA ALA A 146 -9.09 -8.13 -2.44
C ALA A 146 -10.46 -7.76 -1.91
N ALA A 147 -11.24 -8.73 -1.41
CA ALA A 147 -12.59 -8.52 -0.89
C ALA A 147 -12.66 -8.13 0.59
N ALA A 148 -11.51 -7.98 1.28
CA ALA A 148 -11.50 -7.53 2.66
C ALA A 148 -11.93 -6.06 2.76
N ARG A 149 -13.05 -5.82 3.44
CA ARG A 149 -13.66 -4.49 3.59
C ARG A 149 -12.92 -3.65 4.62
N THR A 150 -12.91 -2.34 4.40
CA THR A 150 -12.46 -1.38 5.40
C THR A 150 -13.32 -1.44 6.66
N PHE A 151 -12.80 -0.95 7.76
CA PHE A 151 -13.48 -0.99 9.05
C PHE A 151 -13.26 0.30 9.84
N VAL A 152 -14.18 0.56 10.77
CA VAL A 152 -14.12 1.71 11.66
C VAL A 152 -14.68 1.31 13.03
N PHE A 153 -14.11 1.87 14.10
CA PHE A 153 -14.64 1.68 15.44
C PHE A 153 -15.68 2.73 15.78
N VAL A 154 -16.72 2.32 16.48
CA VAL A 154 -17.76 3.26 16.98
C VAL A 154 -17.13 4.39 17.81
N ARG A 155 -16.08 4.08 18.61
CA ARG A 155 -15.32 5.10 19.38
C ARG A 155 -14.73 6.21 18.50
N ASP A 156 -14.40 5.91 17.23
CA ASP A 156 -13.82 6.87 16.30
C ASP A 156 -14.90 7.63 15.51
N ILE A 157 -16.10 7.04 15.40
CA ILE A 157 -17.25 7.66 14.71
C ILE A 157 -17.99 8.64 15.62
N VAL A 158 -18.17 8.31 16.91
CA VAL A 158 -18.96 9.11 17.85
C VAL A 158 -18.49 10.58 17.92
N PRO A 159 -17.20 10.91 18.04
CA PRO A 159 -16.73 12.29 18.00
C PRO A 159 -17.06 13.02 16.69
N LEU A 160 -17.09 12.30 15.58
CA LEU A 160 -17.44 12.84 14.27
C LEU A 160 -18.92 13.10 14.12
N LEU A 161 -19.73 12.22 14.72
CA LEU A 161 -21.17 12.40 14.80
C LEU A 161 -21.52 13.66 15.61
N GLU A 162 -20.89 13.82 16.79
CA GLU A 162 -21.06 14.99 17.65
C GLU A 162 -20.61 16.31 16.95
N ALA A 163 -19.59 16.24 16.11
CA ALA A 163 -19.09 17.36 15.31
C ALA A 163 -19.87 17.58 13.99
N ASN A 164 -20.90 16.76 13.70
CA ASN A 164 -21.66 16.77 12.44
C ASN A 164 -20.81 16.61 11.17
N LEU A 165 -19.75 15.80 11.27
CA LEU A 165 -18.75 15.59 10.21
C LEU A 165 -18.93 14.29 9.42
N ILE A 166 -19.94 13.48 9.73
CA ILE A 166 -20.23 12.24 9.00
C ILE A 166 -20.98 12.60 7.71
N LYS A 167 -20.31 12.44 6.57
CA LYS A 167 -20.84 12.82 5.25
C LYS A 167 -21.20 11.66 4.33
N GLY A 168 -21.08 10.39 4.74
CA GLY A 168 -21.38 9.31 3.80
C GLY A 168 -20.84 7.93 4.18
N GLY A 169 -20.67 7.64 5.46
CA GLY A 169 -20.42 6.26 5.89
C GLY A 169 -21.67 5.40 5.67
N ASP A 170 -21.51 4.26 5.01
CA ASP A 170 -22.54 3.28 4.77
C ASP A 170 -22.05 1.92 5.26
N LEU A 171 -22.93 1.10 5.84
CA LEU A 171 -22.60 -0.28 6.24
C LEU A 171 -22.34 -1.19 5.04
N ASP A 172 -22.63 -0.75 3.83
CA ASP A 172 -22.29 -1.47 2.62
C ASP A 172 -20.82 -1.32 2.22
N ASN A 173 -20.12 -0.29 2.74
CA ASN A 173 -18.73 0.00 2.40
C ASN A 173 -17.75 -0.01 3.58
N ALA A 174 -18.19 -0.35 4.79
CA ALA A 174 -17.32 -0.47 5.95
C ALA A 174 -17.88 -1.42 7.00
N ILE A 175 -17.00 -2.14 7.69
CA ILE A 175 -17.34 -2.91 8.89
C ILE A 175 -17.31 -1.95 10.07
N VAL A 176 -18.42 -1.78 10.78
CA VAL A 176 -18.47 -0.96 11.98
C VAL A 176 -18.31 -1.83 13.21
N ILE A 177 -17.30 -1.54 14.03
CA ILE A 177 -16.95 -2.33 15.21
C ILE A 177 -17.42 -1.58 16.47
N TYR A 178 -18.42 -2.14 17.13
CA TYR A 178 -18.89 -1.69 18.43
C TYR A 178 -18.22 -2.52 19.54
N GLU A 179 -17.16 -1.99 20.10
CA GLU A 179 -16.27 -2.73 21.02
C GLU A 179 -16.25 -2.17 22.46
N ARG A 180 -16.85 -1.01 22.68
CA ARG A 180 -16.97 -0.35 23.98
C ARG A 180 -18.37 0.20 24.14
N GLU A 181 -18.96 -0.05 25.30
CA GLU A 181 -20.26 0.48 25.61
C GLU A 181 -20.26 2.02 25.58
N VAL A 182 -21.27 2.56 24.91
CA VAL A 182 -21.63 3.98 24.93
C VAL A 182 -23.04 4.11 25.48
N SER A 183 -23.52 5.32 25.76
CA SER A 183 -24.91 5.50 26.16
C SER A 183 -25.87 5.04 25.07
N GLN A 184 -27.04 4.49 25.45
CA GLN A 184 -28.07 4.06 24.51
C GLN A 184 -28.45 5.18 23.54
N GLU A 185 -28.58 6.41 24.06
CA GLU A 185 -28.90 7.58 23.24
C GLU A 185 -27.88 7.82 22.09
N LYS A 186 -26.56 7.71 22.36
CA LYS A 186 -25.52 7.85 21.35
C LYS A 186 -25.56 6.71 20.33
N LEU A 187 -25.82 5.49 20.79
CA LEU A 187 -25.94 4.35 19.90
C LEU A 187 -27.17 4.46 19.00
N ASP A 188 -28.27 4.96 19.53
CA ASP A 188 -29.51 5.23 18.78
C ASP A 188 -29.31 6.35 17.74
N GLN A 189 -28.61 7.42 18.08
CA GLN A 189 -28.21 8.46 17.14
C GLN A 189 -27.37 7.88 16.00
N LEU A 190 -26.38 7.05 16.34
CA LEU A 190 -25.56 6.37 15.34
C LEU A 190 -26.39 5.45 14.44
N ALA A 191 -27.31 4.67 15.03
CA ALA A 191 -28.20 3.79 14.28
C ALA A 191 -29.07 4.57 13.27
N ASN A 192 -29.59 5.74 13.67
CA ASN A 192 -30.36 6.62 12.80
C ASN A 192 -29.51 7.16 11.62
N VAL A 193 -28.26 7.58 11.89
CA VAL A 193 -27.34 8.08 10.85
C VAL A 193 -26.95 6.98 9.88
N LEU A 194 -26.63 5.79 10.39
CA LEU A 194 -26.25 4.62 9.59
C LEU A 194 -27.47 3.90 8.97
N LYS A 195 -28.70 4.31 9.32
CA LYS A 195 -29.97 3.69 8.88
C LYS A 195 -30.04 2.20 9.20
N VAL A 196 -29.62 1.82 10.40
CA VAL A 196 -29.66 0.45 10.91
C VAL A 196 -30.66 0.30 12.05
N PRO A 197 -31.10 -0.92 12.38
CA PRO A 197 -31.92 -1.17 13.56
C PRO A 197 -31.21 -0.69 14.83
N HIS A 198 -31.97 -0.17 15.77
CA HIS A 198 -31.48 0.18 17.10
C HIS A 198 -30.93 -1.08 17.80
N MET A 199 -29.79 -0.95 18.43
CA MET A 199 -29.11 -2.04 19.12
C MET A 199 -29.08 -1.79 20.63
N ASP A 200 -29.01 -2.86 21.38
CA ASP A 200 -28.80 -2.84 22.83
C ASP A 200 -27.37 -2.39 23.13
N ALA A 201 -27.21 -1.25 23.80
CA ALA A 201 -25.91 -0.67 24.13
C ALA A 201 -25.03 -1.56 25.03
N THR A 202 -25.60 -2.57 25.68
CA THR A 202 -24.84 -3.53 26.49
C THR A 202 -24.22 -4.66 25.67
N LYS A 203 -24.58 -4.79 24.39
CA LYS A 203 -24.13 -5.87 23.50
C LYS A 203 -23.11 -5.37 22.50
N VAL A 204 -21.82 -5.51 22.85
CA VAL A 204 -20.73 -5.24 21.90
C VAL A 204 -20.74 -6.25 20.74
N GLY A 205 -20.28 -5.82 19.57
CA GLY A 205 -20.30 -6.67 18.38
C GLY A 205 -19.95 -5.90 17.10
N TYR A 206 -20.27 -6.52 15.97
CA TYR A 206 -20.19 -5.87 14.66
C TYR A 206 -21.55 -5.28 14.29
N ILE A 207 -21.56 -4.02 13.85
CA ILE A 207 -22.72 -3.40 13.23
C ILE A 207 -22.53 -3.54 11.71
N GLN A 208 -23.26 -4.46 11.10
CA GLN A 208 -23.08 -4.80 9.69
C GLN A 208 -24.32 -5.43 9.08
N HIS A 209 -24.52 -5.22 7.77
CA HIS A 209 -25.56 -5.88 7.00
C HIS A 209 -25.14 -7.27 6.50
N LYS A 210 -23.82 -7.46 6.27
CA LYS A 210 -23.24 -8.69 5.73
C LYS A 210 -22.29 -9.29 6.77
N PRO A 211 -22.27 -10.60 6.94
CA PRO A 211 -21.30 -11.26 7.84
C PRO A 211 -19.86 -10.95 7.42
N LEU A 212 -18.91 -11.15 8.33
CA LEU A 212 -17.50 -11.13 7.99
C LEU A 212 -17.20 -12.24 6.97
N MET A 213 -16.38 -11.93 5.99
CA MET A 213 -15.89 -12.92 5.02
C MET A 213 -14.83 -13.85 5.64
N TRP A 214 -14.04 -13.30 6.56
CA TRP A 214 -13.02 -14.02 7.35
C TRP A 214 -13.01 -13.49 8.78
N GLU A 215 -12.69 -14.34 9.73
CA GLU A 215 -12.57 -13.93 11.13
C GLU A 215 -11.53 -12.81 11.33
N ASN A 216 -10.48 -12.80 10.47
CA ASN A 216 -9.41 -11.79 10.44
C ASN A 216 -9.58 -10.76 9.31
N GLU A 217 -10.80 -10.49 8.86
CA GLU A 217 -11.07 -9.57 7.73
C GLU A 217 -10.44 -8.20 7.94
N CYS A 218 -10.50 -7.65 9.16
CA CYS A 218 -9.88 -6.36 9.47
C CYS A 218 -8.37 -6.36 9.24
N THR A 219 -7.68 -7.46 9.55
CA THR A 219 -6.23 -7.55 9.31
C THR A 219 -5.91 -7.84 7.84
N ARG A 220 -6.77 -8.58 7.12
CA ARG A 220 -6.66 -8.73 5.67
C ARG A 220 -6.82 -7.38 4.97
N HIS A 221 -7.74 -6.54 5.44
CA HIS A 221 -7.84 -5.17 4.94
C HIS A 221 -6.56 -4.37 5.21
N LYS A 222 -5.91 -4.55 6.36
CA LYS A 222 -4.61 -3.90 6.61
C LYS A 222 -3.50 -4.41 5.68
N LEU A 223 -3.54 -5.66 5.22
CA LEU A 223 -2.64 -6.13 4.14
C LEU A 223 -2.93 -5.39 2.83
N LEU A 224 -4.21 -5.22 2.48
CA LEU A 224 -4.63 -4.46 1.30
C LEU A 224 -4.07 -3.03 1.36
N ASP A 225 -4.25 -2.33 2.49
CA ASP A 225 -3.72 -0.98 2.72
C ASP A 225 -2.20 -0.92 2.53
N ILE A 226 -1.45 -1.88 3.10
CA ILE A 226 0.02 -1.93 2.95
C ILE A 226 0.37 -2.10 1.47
N ILE A 227 -0.27 -3.00 0.74
CA ILE A 227 0.02 -3.24 -0.69
C ILE A 227 -0.22 -1.96 -1.50
N GLY A 228 -1.32 -1.26 -1.25
CA GLY A 228 -1.61 0.02 -1.90
C GLY A 228 -0.59 1.11 -1.60
N ASP A 229 -0.18 1.22 -0.34
CA ASP A 229 0.85 2.18 0.07
C ASP A 229 2.24 1.80 -0.47
N MET A 230 2.56 0.49 -0.58
CA MET A 230 3.81 0.01 -1.20
C MET A 230 3.84 0.22 -2.71
N ALA A 231 2.70 0.26 -3.39
CA ALA A 231 2.64 0.65 -4.79
C ALA A 231 3.22 2.05 -5.05
N LEU A 232 3.17 2.94 -4.04
CA LEU A 232 3.74 4.28 -4.09
C LEU A 232 5.29 4.31 -4.02
N ILE A 233 5.94 3.16 -3.84
CA ILE A 233 7.38 3.03 -4.06
C ILE A 233 7.70 3.26 -5.54
N GLY A 234 6.77 2.96 -6.43
CA GLY A 234 6.90 3.17 -7.88
C GLY A 234 7.76 2.15 -8.58
N LYS A 235 8.15 1.07 -7.89
CA LYS A 235 8.93 -0.05 -8.41
C LYS A 235 8.49 -1.34 -7.72
N PRO A 236 8.26 -2.43 -8.44
CA PRO A 236 7.93 -3.71 -7.81
C PRO A 236 9.10 -4.24 -7.00
N ILE A 237 8.79 -4.87 -5.87
CA ILE A 237 9.79 -5.34 -4.91
C ILE A 237 9.81 -6.86 -4.87
N LYS A 238 10.99 -7.45 -4.71
CA LYS A 238 11.19 -8.82 -4.23
C LYS A 238 11.74 -8.76 -2.81
N GLY A 239 10.96 -9.23 -1.86
CA GLY A 239 11.27 -9.18 -0.43
C GLY A 239 10.05 -9.51 0.43
N ARG A 240 10.31 -9.94 1.65
CA ARG A 240 9.28 -10.27 2.64
C ARG A 240 9.07 -9.11 3.60
N ILE A 241 7.89 -8.55 3.60
CA ILE A 241 7.47 -7.49 4.53
C ILE A 241 6.79 -8.13 5.75
N ILE A 242 7.20 -7.69 6.94
CA ILE A 242 6.58 -8.04 8.22
C ILE A 242 6.18 -6.73 8.88
N ALA A 243 4.88 -6.53 9.08
CA ALA A 243 4.31 -5.31 9.65
C ALA A 243 3.59 -5.60 10.96
N THR A 244 3.95 -4.87 12.01
CA THR A 244 3.26 -4.87 13.30
C THR A 244 2.56 -3.54 13.47
N ARG A 245 1.26 -3.56 13.77
CA ARG A 245 0.40 -2.37 13.89
C ARG A 245 0.54 -1.41 12.69
N PRO A 246 0.37 -1.91 11.45
CA PRO A 246 0.49 -1.08 10.26
C PRO A 246 -0.59 0.01 10.22
N GLY A 247 -0.28 1.09 9.51
CA GLY A 247 -1.20 2.19 9.21
C GLY A 247 -0.57 3.09 8.15
N HIS A 248 -1.38 3.90 7.46
CA HIS A 248 -0.92 4.70 6.32
C HIS A 248 0.30 5.59 6.64
N THR A 249 0.38 6.11 7.87
CA THR A 249 1.52 6.95 8.28
C THR A 249 2.84 6.21 8.25
N ILE A 250 2.92 5.04 8.92
CA ILE A 250 4.17 4.25 8.93
C ILE A 250 4.42 3.59 7.58
N ASN A 251 3.36 3.17 6.87
CA ASN A 251 3.46 2.63 5.52
C ASN A 251 4.11 3.65 4.57
N ASN A 252 3.67 4.92 4.62
CA ASN A 252 4.27 5.97 3.80
C ASN A 252 5.70 6.29 4.20
N LYS A 253 5.99 6.36 5.51
CA LYS A 253 7.39 6.52 5.99
C LYS A 253 8.28 5.40 5.44
N PHE A 254 7.78 4.15 5.45
CA PHE A 254 8.50 3.01 4.92
C PHE A 254 8.66 3.07 3.39
N ALA A 255 7.61 3.44 2.65
CA ALA A 255 7.70 3.61 1.20
C ALA A 255 8.73 4.69 0.82
N ARG A 256 8.79 5.81 1.55
CA ARG A 256 9.84 6.85 1.37
C ARG A 256 11.24 6.33 1.69
N LEU A 257 11.41 5.50 2.73
CA LEU A 257 12.68 4.84 3.04
C LEU A 257 13.11 3.96 1.88
N MET A 258 12.22 3.12 1.37
CA MET A 258 12.49 2.25 0.22
C MET A 258 12.88 3.03 -1.03
N ARG A 259 12.18 4.11 -1.36
CA ARG A 259 12.53 4.98 -2.49
C ARG A 259 13.92 5.60 -2.33
N LYS A 260 14.28 5.99 -1.12
CA LYS A 260 15.64 6.49 -0.83
C LYS A 260 16.70 5.44 -1.04
N GLU A 261 16.45 4.20 -0.61
CA GLU A 261 17.37 3.07 -0.82
C GLU A 261 17.51 2.72 -2.31
N ILE A 262 16.40 2.67 -3.05
CA ILE A 262 16.42 2.43 -4.50
C ILE A 262 17.31 3.47 -5.21
N ARG A 263 17.09 4.76 -4.93
CA ARG A 263 17.90 5.85 -5.53
C ARG A 263 19.39 5.74 -5.21
N LYS A 264 19.75 5.34 -3.98
CA LYS A 264 21.16 5.12 -3.64
C LYS A 264 21.79 4.04 -4.51
N HIS A 265 21.07 2.95 -4.76
CA HIS A 265 21.53 1.85 -5.59
C HIS A 265 21.61 2.22 -7.08
N GLU A 266 20.71 3.05 -7.56
CA GLU A 266 20.71 3.54 -8.96
C GLU A 266 21.88 4.50 -9.23
N VAL A 267 22.39 5.19 -8.21
CA VAL A 267 23.53 6.13 -8.32
C VAL A 267 24.87 5.45 -8.03
N GLN A 268 24.85 4.30 -7.35
CA GLN A 268 26.09 3.56 -7.09
C GLN A 268 26.62 2.94 -8.40
N ALA A 269 27.93 3.07 -8.62
CA ALA A 269 28.61 2.33 -9.67
C ALA A 269 28.32 0.82 -9.53
N PRO A 270 28.23 0.08 -10.62
CA PRO A 270 28.05 -1.38 -10.56
C PRO A 270 29.05 -2.02 -9.61
N ILE A 271 28.57 -2.97 -8.77
CA ILE A 271 29.47 -3.70 -7.88
C ILE A 271 30.40 -4.55 -8.77
N TYR A 272 31.69 -4.22 -8.73
CA TYR A 272 32.71 -4.97 -9.45
C TYR A 272 32.71 -6.41 -8.95
N ASN A 273 32.43 -7.36 -9.84
CA ASN A 273 32.67 -8.78 -9.62
C ASN A 273 33.84 -9.24 -10.47
N PRO A 274 34.96 -9.66 -9.86
CA PRO A 274 36.14 -10.06 -10.61
C PRO A 274 35.93 -11.27 -11.52
N ASN A 275 34.89 -12.05 -11.30
CA ASN A 275 34.56 -13.26 -12.06
C ASN A 275 33.57 -13.00 -13.23
N ASP A 276 33.07 -11.80 -13.38
CA ASP A 276 32.19 -11.47 -14.52
C ASP A 276 33.00 -11.43 -15.80
N GLU A 277 32.41 -11.99 -16.88
CA GLU A 277 33.01 -11.85 -18.21
C GLU A 277 33.08 -10.37 -18.58
N PRO A 278 34.25 -9.89 -19.01
CA PRO A 278 34.38 -8.49 -19.39
C PRO A 278 33.64 -8.19 -20.69
N ILE A 279 32.91 -7.07 -20.72
CA ILE A 279 32.37 -6.51 -21.95
C ILE A 279 33.49 -6.13 -22.92
N MET A 280 34.61 -5.65 -22.35
CA MET A 280 35.87 -5.40 -23.05
C MET A 280 37.05 -5.85 -22.19
N ASP A 281 37.85 -6.69 -22.74
CA ASP A 281 39.13 -7.09 -22.15
C ASP A 281 40.25 -6.09 -22.51
N ASN A 282 41.42 -6.32 -21.96
CA ASN A 282 42.63 -5.53 -22.21
C ASN A 282 42.97 -5.46 -23.73
N ILE A 283 42.79 -6.56 -24.47
CA ILE A 283 43.10 -6.59 -25.88
C ILE A 283 42.22 -5.62 -26.65
N ARG A 284 40.91 -5.69 -26.43
CA ARG A 284 39.91 -4.82 -27.08
C ARG A 284 40.07 -3.35 -26.70
N ILE A 285 40.39 -3.07 -25.43
CA ILE A 285 40.67 -1.71 -24.96
C ILE A 285 41.88 -1.13 -25.68
N ARG A 286 42.95 -1.92 -25.90
CA ARG A 286 44.16 -1.50 -26.60
C ARG A 286 43.96 -1.27 -28.10
N GLU A 287 42.97 -1.90 -28.71
CA GLU A 287 42.60 -1.62 -30.09
C GLU A 287 41.92 -0.24 -30.22
N LEU A 288 41.15 0.16 -29.20
CA LEU A 288 40.35 1.39 -29.20
C LEU A 288 41.15 2.59 -28.68
N LEU A 289 42.03 2.39 -27.69
CA LEU A 289 42.80 3.45 -27.04
C LEU A 289 44.27 3.36 -27.39
N PRO A 290 44.93 4.47 -27.71
CA PRO A 290 46.36 4.48 -28.03
C PRO A 290 47.27 4.27 -26.82
N HIS A 291 46.72 4.31 -25.59
CA HIS A 291 47.45 4.23 -24.36
C HIS A 291 48.04 2.83 -24.14
N ARG A 292 49.27 2.79 -23.65
CA ARG A 292 50.01 1.57 -23.30
C ARG A 292 50.61 1.74 -21.92
N TYR A 293 51.09 0.63 -21.34
CA TYR A 293 51.81 0.69 -20.06
C TYR A 293 52.94 1.72 -20.14
N PRO A 294 53.12 2.59 -19.13
CA PRO A 294 52.41 2.65 -17.86
C PRO A 294 51.18 3.56 -17.86
N MET A 295 50.75 4.08 -19.00
CA MET A 295 49.64 5.04 -19.12
C MET A 295 48.27 4.37 -19.33
N GLN A 296 48.22 3.07 -19.50
CA GLN A 296 46.99 2.32 -19.57
C GLN A 296 46.46 2.05 -18.14
N LEU A 297 45.36 2.73 -17.75
CA LEU A 297 44.81 2.68 -16.40
C LEU A 297 43.58 1.77 -16.29
N VAL A 298 43.10 1.20 -17.41
CA VAL A 298 41.92 0.32 -17.46
C VAL A 298 42.33 -1.02 -18.05
N ASP A 299 42.13 -2.09 -17.29
CA ASP A 299 42.46 -3.46 -17.69
C ASP A 299 41.27 -4.23 -18.26
N LYS A 300 40.06 -3.95 -17.77
CA LYS A 300 38.83 -4.52 -18.29
C LYS A 300 37.63 -3.63 -17.99
N ILE A 301 36.60 -3.75 -18.80
CA ILE A 301 35.28 -3.14 -18.59
C ILE A 301 34.32 -4.28 -18.35
N THR A 302 33.68 -4.29 -17.18
CA THR A 302 32.55 -5.15 -16.81
C THR A 302 31.29 -4.29 -16.77
N SER A 303 30.14 -4.84 -16.70
CA SER A 303 28.83 -4.12 -16.70
C SER A 303 28.82 -2.82 -15.91
#